data_1610c69aa6849df12f183d3d787ee645
#
_entry.id   1610c69aa6849df12f183d3d787ee645
#
_cell.length_a   1.000
_cell.length_b   1.000
_cell.length_c   1.000
_cell.angle_alpha   90.00
_cell.angle_beta   90.00
_cell.angle_gamma   90.00
#
_symmetry.space_group_name_H-M   'P 1'
#
loop_
_entity.id
_entity.type
_entity.pdbx_description
1 polymer ?
#
loop_
_entity_poly.entity_id
_entity_poly.type
_entity_poly.pdbx_seq_one_letter_code
_entity_poly.pdbx_strand_id
1 'polypeptide(L)'
;KVVLTLPRKRDRELGIQFLNDSRDFCRNMLPKSKRIDSESFFDENTKWKSLTFSLKIIPYDCSKYTYNLKDGVLYFYYPKGVNVCTEKFQSIVKKLLTNVLLCEAKIFLPARLKMWAEKYGFKYNSCVIKNISSRWGSCSSKKNINLSLFLMKLPIELVDYVLLHELCHTVEMNHSD
;
A
#
# COMPACT_ATOMS: atom_id res chain seq x y z
N LYS A 1 -17.84 -13.45 -1.00
CA LYS A 1 -17.15 -14.75 -1.18
C LYS A 1 -15.91 -14.48 -2.00
N VAL A 2 -14.72 -14.76 -1.45
CA VAL A 2 -13.46 -14.61 -2.21
C VAL A 2 -13.10 -15.99 -2.71
N VAL A 3 -13.01 -16.17 -4.01
CA VAL A 3 -12.59 -17.43 -4.64
C VAL A 3 -11.20 -17.22 -5.23
N LEU A 4 -10.25 -18.06 -4.85
CA LEU A 4 -8.92 -18.09 -5.43
C LEU A 4 -8.81 -19.30 -6.35
N THR A 5 -8.52 -19.07 -7.61
CA THR A 5 -8.23 -20.13 -8.57
C THR A 5 -6.75 -20.13 -8.90
N LEU A 6 -6.06 -21.23 -8.65
CA LEU A 6 -4.63 -21.41 -8.90
C LEU A 6 -4.37 -22.33 -10.09
N PRO A 7 -3.26 -22.12 -10.85
CA PRO A 7 -3.05 -22.78 -12.14
C PRO A 7 -2.70 -24.27 -12.06
N ARG A 8 -2.30 -24.82 -10.91
CA ARG A 8 -1.94 -26.23 -10.72
C ARG A 8 -2.55 -26.81 -9.44
N LYS A 9 -2.94 -28.09 -9.46
CA LYS A 9 -3.55 -28.77 -8.29
C LYS A 9 -2.73 -28.65 -7.00
N ARG A 10 -1.40 -28.74 -7.09
CA ARG A 10 -0.48 -28.65 -5.93
C ARG A 10 -0.37 -27.24 -5.35
N ASP A 11 -0.45 -26.22 -6.22
CA ASP A 11 -0.36 -24.82 -5.80
C ASP A 11 -1.72 -24.32 -5.27
N ARG A 12 -2.81 -25.02 -5.63
CA ARG A 12 -4.17 -24.72 -5.18
C ARG A 12 -4.34 -24.93 -3.67
N GLU A 13 -3.77 -26.00 -3.12
CA GLU A 13 -3.84 -26.28 -1.67
C GLU A 13 -3.08 -25.22 -0.86
N LEU A 14 -1.87 -24.85 -1.29
CA LEU A 14 -1.08 -23.79 -0.66
C LEU A 14 -1.77 -22.42 -0.73
N GLY A 15 -2.39 -22.10 -1.86
CA GLY A 15 -3.13 -20.86 -2.01
C GLY A 15 -4.42 -20.82 -1.20
N ILE A 16 -5.14 -21.94 -1.10
CA ILE A 16 -6.32 -22.09 -0.24
C ILE A 16 -5.92 -21.97 1.22
N GLN A 17 -4.81 -22.58 1.62
CA GLN A 17 -4.28 -22.49 2.98
C GLN A 17 -3.92 -21.04 3.32
N PHE A 18 -3.18 -20.35 2.46
CA PHE A 18 -2.85 -18.93 2.63
C PHE A 18 -4.11 -18.06 2.74
N LEU A 19 -5.13 -18.31 1.90
CA LEU A 19 -6.40 -17.58 1.97
C LEU A 19 -7.17 -17.87 3.26
N ASN A 20 -7.18 -19.12 3.71
CA ASN A 20 -7.85 -19.50 4.94
C ASN A 20 -7.15 -18.87 6.16
N ASP A 21 -5.81 -18.92 6.20
CA ASP A 21 -5.01 -18.34 7.28
C ASP A 21 -5.14 -16.80 7.31
N SER A 22 -5.28 -16.17 6.14
CA SER A 22 -5.41 -14.72 6.00
C SER A 22 -6.87 -14.24 6.02
N ARG A 23 -7.86 -15.12 5.86
CA ARG A 23 -9.26 -14.77 5.60
C ARG A 23 -9.91 -14.00 6.75
N ASP A 24 -9.73 -14.46 7.98
CA ASP A 24 -10.35 -13.84 9.15
C ASP A 24 -9.65 -12.52 9.49
N PHE A 25 -8.34 -12.46 9.30
CA PHE A 25 -7.55 -11.24 9.41
C PHE A 25 -7.98 -10.22 8.34
N CYS A 26 -8.10 -10.62 7.08
CA CYS A 26 -8.57 -9.75 5.98
C CYS A 26 -10.01 -9.27 6.21
N ARG A 27 -10.91 -10.15 6.65
CA ARG A 27 -12.32 -9.80 6.93
C ARG A 27 -12.43 -8.77 8.04
N ASN A 28 -11.58 -8.85 9.07
CA ASN A 28 -11.61 -7.94 10.21
C ASN A 28 -10.89 -6.61 9.94
N MET A 29 -9.87 -6.60 9.09
CA MET A 29 -9.03 -5.43 8.84
C MET A 29 -9.46 -4.59 7.63
N LEU A 30 -9.98 -5.20 6.55
CA LEU A 30 -10.38 -4.49 5.34
C LEU A 30 -11.41 -3.36 5.55
N PRO A 31 -12.44 -3.49 6.40
CA PRO A 31 -13.37 -2.39 6.67
C PRO A 31 -12.72 -1.20 7.39
N LYS A 32 -11.71 -1.45 8.22
CA LYS A 32 -11.01 -0.41 9.00
C LYS A 32 -10.03 0.39 8.14
N SER A 33 -9.46 -0.21 7.09
CA SER A 33 -8.45 0.42 6.24
C SER A 33 -9.02 1.49 5.29
N LYS A 34 -10.30 1.43 4.93
CA LYS A 34 -10.95 2.40 4.04
C LYS A 34 -11.10 3.82 4.62
N ARG A 35 -10.95 4.01 5.93
CA ARG A 35 -11.21 5.28 6.62
C ARG A 35 -9.97 6.03 7.11
N ILE A 36 -8.77 5.52 6.90
CA ILE A 36 -7.54 6.06 7.54
C ILE A 36 -7.13 7.44 6.99
N ASP A 37 -7.62 7.87 5.84
CA ASP A 37 -7.06 9.04 5.13
C ASP A 37 -7.84 10.35 5.21
N SER A 38 -9.10 10.34 5.60
CA SER A 38 -9.92 11.57 5.59
C SER A 38 -9.79 12.45 6.85
N GLU A 39 -9.27 11.90 7.96
CA GLU A 39 -9.33 12.55 9.27
C GLU A 39 -7.98 12.67 10.01
N SER A 40 -6.86 12.33 9.39
CA SER A 40 -5.56 12.44 10.07
C SER A 40 -5.13 13.90 10.17
N PHE A 41 -5.15 14.43 11.39
CA PHE A 41 -4.48 15.67 11.74
C PHE A 41 -2.99 15.41 11.98
N PHE A 42 -2.13 16.24 11.43
CA PHE A 42 -0.67 16.07 11.51
C PHE A 42 -0.06 17.15 12.39
N ASP A 43 0.63 16.71 13.43
CA ASP A 43 1.41 17.53 14.36
C ASP A 43 2.70 16.81 14.77
N GLU A 44 3.45 17.36 15.70
CA GLU A 44 4.70 16.81 16.24
C GLU A 44 4.51 15.47 16.96
N ASN A 45 3.29 15.21 17.49
CA ASN A 45 2.94 13.99 18.24
C ASN A 45 2.39 12.89 17.33
N THR A 46 2.25 13.18 16.04
CA THR A 46 1.65 12.25 15.07
C THR A 46 2.46 10.96 14.95
N LYS A 47 1.81 9.83 15.27
CA LYS A 47 2.36 8.48 15.10
C LYS A 47 1.86 7.90 13.78
N TRP A 48 2.51 8.26 12.68
CA TRP A 48 2.17 7.74 11.36
C TRP A 48 3.25 6.78 10.86
N LYS A 49 2.84 5.64 10.29
CA LYS A 49 3.73 4.59 9.80
C LYS A 49 3.17 3.95 8.52
N SER A 50 4.06 3.60 7.61
CA SER A 50 3.84 2.71 6.47
C SER A 50 4.66 1.43 6.61
N LEU A 51 4.68 0.58 5.58
CA LEU A 51 5.52 -0.62 5.55
C LEU A 51 7.03 -0.31 5.55
N THR A 52 7.43 0.81 4.93
CA THR A 52 8.84 1.12 4.69
C THR A 52 9.36 2.29 5.52
N PHE A 53 8.47 3.17 6.00
CA PHE A 53 8.90 4.32 6.80
C PHE A 53 7.85 4.80 7.80
N SER A 54 8.32 5.54 8.79
CA SER A 54 7.52 6.30 9.75
C SER A 54 7.72 7.80 9.56
N LEU A 55 6.77 8.63 10.00
CA LEU A 55 6.84 10.09 9.93
C LEU A 55 7.31 10.68 11.26
N LYS A 56 8.20 11.68 11.19
CA LYS A 56 8.50 12.62 12.27
C LYS A 56 8.36 14.05 11.77
N ILE A 57 7.58 14.86 12.47
CA ILE A 57 7.35 16.28 12.17
C ILE A 57 8.11 17.10 13.22
N ILE A 58 9.00 17.99 12.78
CA ILE A 58 9.97 18.67 13.65
C ILE A 58 9.97 20.16 13.34
N PRO A 59 9.67 21.04 14.34
CA PRO A 59 9.91 22.47 14.20
C PRO A 59 11.41 22.73 14.17
N TYR A 60 11.87 23.46 13.17
CA TYR A 60 13.28 23.74 12.98
C TYR A 60 13.52 25.22 12.64
N ASP A 61 14.71 25.71 12.92
CA ASP A 61 15.08 27.06 12.56
C ASP A 61 15.44 27.13 11.07
N CYS A 62 14.43 27.29 10.25
CA CYS A 62 14.53 27.31 8.79
C CYS A 62 13.48 28.27 8.21
N SER A 63 13.71 28.75 6.99
CA SER A 63 12.78 29.62 6.27
C SER A 63 11.80 28.85 5.37
N LYS A 64 12.02 27.56 5.12
CA LYS A 64 11.24 26.74 4.18
C LYS A 64 11.00 25.34 4.75
N TYR A 65 9.91 24.72 4.29
CA TYR A 65 9.65 23.31 4.54
C TYR A 65 10.71 22.43 3.86
N THR A 66 11.32 21.52 4.60
CA THR A 66 12.30 20.57 4.08
C THR A 66 12.00 19.17 4.59
N TYR A 67 12.49 18.15 3.93
CA TYR A 67 12.33 16.77 4.38
C TYR A 67 13.54 15.93 4.01
N ASN A 68 13.74 14.84 4.76
CA ASN A 68 14.75 13.83 4.50
C ASN A 68 14.19 12.46 4.89
N LEU A 69 14.37 11.46 4.01
CA LEU A 69 14.07 10.07 4.32
C LEU A 69 15.39 9.35 4.61
N LYS A 70 15.58 8.95 5.87
CA LYS A 70 16.79 8.28 6.32
C LYS A 70 16.42 7.17 7.30
N ASP A 71 17.01 5.98 7.12
CA ASP A 71 16.87 4.82 8.02
C ASP A 71 15.41 4.45 8.33
N GLY A 72 14.53 4.52 7.32
CA GLY A 72 13.10 4.24 7.47
C GLY A 72 12.32 5.30 8.25
N VAL A 73 12.87 6.51 8.39
CA VAL A 73 12.19 7.64 9.03
C VAL A 73 12.13 8.82 8.07
N LEU A 74 10.93 9.28 7.75
CA LEU A 74 10.69 10.52 7.03
C LEU A 74 10.67 11.68 8.02
N TYR A 75 11.74 12.45 8.06
CA TYR A 75 11.85 13.68 8.84
C TYR A 75 11.27 14.82 8.01
N PHE A 76 10.24 15.45 8.52
CA PHE A 76 9.66 16.67 7.93
C PHE A 76 9.93 17.86 8.84
N TYR A 77 10.71 18.81 8.35
CA TYR A 77 11.09 20.02 9.07
C TYR A 77 10.26 21.20 8.60
N TYR A 78 9.76 22.00 9.53
CA TYR A 78 8.99 23.18 9.24
C TYR A 78 9.45 24.39 10.07
N PRO A 79 9.24 25.66 9.59
CA PRO A 79 9.69 26.86 10.30
C PRO A 79 9.03 26.99 11.67
N LYS A 80 9.82 27.30 12.71
CA LYS A 80 9.31 27.63 14.04
C LYS A 80 8.28 28.77 13.94
N GLY A 81 7.21 28.66 14.71
CA GLY A 81 6.12 29.67 14.72
C GLY A 81 5.02 29.42 13.68
N VAL A 82 5.17 28.45 12.79
CA VAL A 82 4.09 28.04 11.87
C VAL A 82 2.98 27.34 12.67
N ASN A 83 1.75 27.78 12.49
CA ASN A 83 0.60 27.12 13.10
C ASN A 83 0.28 25.83 12.31
N VAL A 84 0.50 24.68 12.96
CA VAL A 84 0.25 23.34 12.39
C VAL A 84 -1.24 23.07 12.14
N CYS A 85 -2.16 23.79 12.81
CA CYS A 85 -3.61 23.62 12.64
C CYS A 85 -4.13 24.18 11.30
N THR A 86 -3.32 24.89 10.55
CA THR A 86 -3.74 25.50 9.29
C THR A 86 -3.95 24.46 8.19
N GLU A 87 -4.98 24.63 7.34
CA GLU A 87 -5.21 23.78 6.17
C GLU A 87 -4.00 23.73 5.24
N LYS A 88 -3.28 24.85 5.13
CA LYS A 88 -2.07 24.95 4.32
C LYS A 88 -1.00 23.96 4.81
N PHE A 89 -0.71 23.96 6.12
CA PHE A 89 0.24 23.02 6.71
C PHE A 89 -0.20 21.57 6.50
N GLN A 90 -1.46 21.25 6.83
CA GLN A 90 -2.02 19.90 6.67
C GLN A 90 -1.94 19.40 5.23
N SER A 91 -2.25 20.28 4.26
CA SER A 91 -2.15 19.97 2.83
C SER A 91 -0.71 19.68 2.39
N ILE A 92 0.27 20.43 2.90
CA ILE A 92 1.70 20.21 2.60
C ILE A 92 2.13 18.83 3.12
N VAL A 93 1.83 18.50 4.36
CA VAL A 93 2.17 17.19 4.95
C VAL A 93 1.51 16.05 4.17
N LYS A 94 0.21 16.15 3.86
CA LYS A 94 -0.52 15.14 3.09
C LYS A 94 0.07 14.93 1.69
N LYS A 95 0.41 16.01 0.99
CA LYS A 95 1.06 15.95 -0.33
C LYS A 95 2.44 15.30 -0.25
N LEU A 96 3.25 15.68 0.73
CA LEU A 96 4.57 15.08 0.95
C LEU A 96 4.44 13.57 1.19
N LEU A 97 3.59 13.17 2.13
CA LEU A 97 3.37 11.75 2.44
C LEU A 97 2.92 10.97 1.21
N THR A 98 1.99 11.50 0.43
CA THR A 98 1.51 10.86 -0.79
C THR A 98 2.64 10.66 -1.81
N ASN A 99 3.49 11.67 -1.98
CA ASN A 99 4.61 11.60 -2.93
C ASN A 99 5.67 10.60 -2.48
N VAL A 100 6.07 10.64 -1.20
CA VAL A 100 7.06 9.68 -0.66
C VAL A 100 6.49 8.26 -0.69
N LEU A 101 5.23 8.09 -0.31
CA LEU A 101 4.56 6.79 -0.35
C LEU A 101 4.49 6.23 -1.78
N LEU A 102 4.26 7.08 -2.78
CA LEU A 102 4.25 6.68 -4.19
C LEU A 102 5.65 6.24 -4.66
N CYS A 103 6.71 6.93 -4.26
CA CYS A 103 8.07 6.56 -4.58
C CYS A 103 8.43 5.20 -3.97
N GLU A 104 8.16 5.01 -2.69
CA GLU A 104 8.39 3.75 -1.97
C GLU A 104 7.57 2.60 -2.55
N ALA A 105 6.29 2.84 -2.84
CA ALA A 105 5.40 1.84 -3.43
C ALA A 105 5.88 1.38 -4.80
N LYS A 106 6.44 2.26 -5.63
CA LYS A 106 7.00 1.92 -6.95
C LYS A 106 8.21 0.98 -6.87
N ILE A 107 8.91 0.99 -5.74
CA ILE A 107 10.06 0.10 -5.49
C ILE A 107 9.57 -1.21 -4.85
N PHE A 108 8.82 -1.09 -3.77
CA PHE A 108 8.46 -2.22 -2.91
C PHE A 108 7.43 -3.17 -3.54
N LEU A 109 6.30 -2.62 -4.03
CA LEU A 109 5.18 -3.46 -4.48
C LEU A 109 5.49 -4.28 -5.74
N PRO A 110 6.14 -3.74 -6.79
CA PRO A 110 6.52 -4.54 -7.97
C PRO A 110 7.53 -5.63 -7.64
N ALA A 111 8.51 -5.36 -6.77
CA ALA A 111 9.49 -6.36 -6.35
C ALA A 111 8.81 -7.53 -5.61
N ARG A 112 7.86 -7.21 -4.72
CA ARG A 112 7.11 -8.22 -3.97
C ARG A 112 6.12 -8.99 -4.85
N LEU A 113 5.47 -8.32 -5.81
CA LEU A 113 4.62 -8.97 -6.81
C LEU A 113 5.41 -9.96 -7.66
N LYS A 114 6.61 -9.57 -8.09
CA LYS A 114 7.53 -10.43 -8.85
C LYS A 114 7.91 -11.68 -8.04
N MET A 115 8.29 -11.51 -6.78
CA MET A 115 8.61 -12.62 -5.87
C MET A 115 7.45 -13.64 -5.79
N TRP A 116 6.22 -13.18 -5.61
CA TRP A 116 5.05 -14.05 -5.57
C TRP A 116 4.74 -14.69 -6.92
N ALA A 117 4.89 -13.95 -8.02
CA ALA A 117 4.71 -14.48 -9.38
C ALA A 117 5.70 -15.61 -9.67
N GLU A 118 6.98 -15.44 -9.34
CA GLU A 118 8.02 -16.45 -9.50
C GLU A 118 7.76 -17.68 -8.63
N LYS A 119 7.39 -17.47 -7.36
CA LYS A 119 7.11 -18.56 -6.41
C LYS A 119 5.99 -19.49 -6.89
N TYR A 120 4.93 -18.95 -7.49
CA TYR A 120 3.74 -19.71 -7.91
C TYR A 120 3.62 -19.89 -9.42
N GLY A 121 4.61 -19.44 -10.20
CA GLY A 121 4.62 -19.59 -11.64
C GLY A 121 3.62 -18.71 -12.41
N PHE A 122 3.16 -17.61 -11.82
CA PHE A 122 2.30 -16.64 -12.51
C PHE A 122 3.05 -15.83 -13.53
N LYS A 123 2.37 -15.48 -14.63
CA LYS A 123 2.90 -14.58 -15.67
C LYS A 123 2.00 -13.36 -15.79
N TYR A 124 2.56 -12.18 -15.65
CA TYR A 124 1.90 -10.91 -15.88
C TYR A 124 2.71 -10.04 -16.85
N ASN A 125 2.06 -9.07 -17.48
CA ASN A 125 2.68 -8.22 -18.50
C ASN A 125 3.35 -6.97 -17.90
N SER A 126 2.62 -6.26 -17.03
CA SER A 126 3.13 -5.05 -16.39
C SER A 126 2.52 -4.83 -15.01
N CYS A 127 3.23 -4.07 -14.17
CA CYS A 127 2.74 -3.61 -12.87
C CYS A 127 2.87 -2.09 -12.79
N VAL A 128 1.77 -1.40 -12.49
CA VAL A 128 1.73 0.06 -12.37
C VAL A 128 1.15 0.45 -11.01
N ILE A 129 1.84 1.35 -10.32
CA ILE A 129 1.35 1.91 -9.04
C ILE A 129 0.56 3.17 -9.31
N LYS A 130 -0.63 3.24 -8.74
CA LYS A 130 -1.57 4.35 -8.91
C LYS A 130 -1.99 4.97 -7.58
N ASN A 131 -2.25 6.26 -7.58
CA ASN A 131 -2.87 6.96 -6.46
C ASN A 131 -4.39 6.80 -6.53
N ILE A 132 -4.91 5.64 -6.14
CA ILE A 132 -6.34 5.31 -6.17
C ILE A 132 -6.75 4.78 -4.80
N SER A 133 -7.83 5.35 -4.23
CA SER A 133 -8.39 4.93 -2.94
C SER A 133 -9.61 4.00 -3.07
N SER A 134 -10.22 3.90 -4.27
CA SER A 134 -11.45 3.13 -4.48
C SER A 134 -11.25 1.61 -4.54
N ARG A 135 -10.04 1.16 -4.86
CA ARG A 135 -9.67 -0.27 -4.95
C ARG A 135 -8.20 -0.49 -4.60
N TRP A 136 -7.85 -1.67 -4.13
CA TRP A 136 -6.48 -2.03 -3.76
C TRP A 136 -5.64 -2.47 -4.96
N GLY A 137 -6.26 -3.13 -5.93
CA GLY A 137 -5.63 -3.59 -7.15
C GLY A 137 -6.64 -3.76 -8.28
N SER A 138 -6.15 -4.09 -9.46
CA SER A 138 -6.93 -4.56 -10.61
C SER A 138 -6.01 -5.24 -11.61
N CYS A 139 -6.49 -6.32 -12.24
CA CYS A 139 -5.83 -6.98 -13.36
C CYS A 139 -6.70 -6.83 -14.61
N SER A 140 -6.09 -6.50 -15.75
CA SER A 140 -6.76 -6.42 -17.04
C SER A 140 -6.67 -7.76 -17.80
N SER A 141 -7.52 -7.94 -18.84
CA SER A 141 -7.46 -9.09 -19.76
C SER A 141 -6.11 -9.26 -20.44
N LYS A 142 -5.34 -8.16 -20.58
CA LYS A 142 -3.96 -8.18 -21.09
C LYS A 142 -2.93 -8.49 -20.00
N LYS A 143 -3.36 -8.96 -18.81
CA LYS A 143 -2.50 -9.27 -17.64
C LYS A 143 -1.68 -8.08 -17.15
N ASN A 144 -2.19 -6.85 -17.31
CA ASN A 144 -1.61 -5.66 -16.70
C ASN A 144 -2.19 -5.46 -15.32
N ILE A 145 -1.35 -5.43 -14.30
CA ILE A 145 -1.72 -5.27 -12.90
C ILE A 145 -1.55 -3.81 -12.50
N ASN A 146 -2.59 -3.21 -11.92
CA ASN A 146 -2.51 -1.91 -11.26
C ASN A 146 -2.66 -2.12 -9.76
N LEU A 147 -1.82 -1.47 -8.97
CA LEU A 147 -1.83 -1.54 -7.51
C LEU A 147 -1.99 -0.15 -6.92
N SER A 148 -2.76 -0.03 -5.85
CA SER A 148 -2.88 1.22 -5.10
C SER A 148 -1.62 1.46 -4.26
N LEU A 149 -1.11 2.70 -4.27
CA LEU A 149 -0.03 3.10 -3.35
C LEU A 149 -0.42 2.96 -1.87
N PHE A 150 -1.72 2.99 -1.56
CA PHE A 150 -2.23 2.84 -0.20
C PHE A 150 -2.08 1.43 0.37
N LEU A 151 -1.70 0.44 -0.44
CA LEU A 151 -1.25 -0.86 0.04
C LEU A 151 -0.09 -0.74 1.02
N MET A 152 0.77 0.28 0.86
CA MET A 152 1.90 0.55 1.76
C MET A 152 1.49 0.88 3.21
N LYS A 153 0.21 1.14 3.46
CA LYS A 153 -0.35 1.40 4.80
C LYS A 153 -0.93 0.16 5.46
N LEU A 154 -1.02 -0.94 4.73
CA LEU A 154 -1.56 -2.20 5.24
C LEU A 154 -0.48 -3.06 5.88
N PRO A 155 -0.82 -3.94 6.80
CA PRO A 155 0.03 -5.04 7.22
C PRO A 155 0.47 -5.88 6.00
N ILE A 156 1.68 -6.44 6.08
CA ILE A 156 2.32 -7.13 4.95
C ILE A 156 1.49 -8.33 4.45
N GLU A 157 0.78 -9.00 5.36
CA GLU A 157 -0.07 -10.14 5.06
C GLU A 157 -1.25 -9.74 4.15
N LEU A 158 -1.83 -8.55 4.38
CA LEU A 158 -2.88 -8.01 3.52
C LEU A 158 -2.35 -7.57 2.17
N VAL A 159 -1.15 -7.00 2.13
CA VAL A 159 -0.49 -6.68 0.87
C VAL A 159 -0.30 -7.95 0.05
N ASP A 160 0.28 -8.98 0.64
CA ASP A 160 0.50 -10.27 -0.03
C ASP A 160 -0.79 -10.89 -0.55
N TYR A 161 -1.84 -10.83 0.26
CA TYR A 161 -3.16 -11.28 -0.15
C TYR A 161 -3.66 -10.55 -1.41
N VAL A 162 -3.57 -9.22 -1.45
CA VAL A 162 -3.98 -8.43 -2.63
C VAL A 162 -3.11 -8.74 -3.83
N LEU A 163 -1.78 -8.85 -3.66
CA LEU A 163 -0.86 -9.18 -4.75
C LEU A 163 -1.18 -10.54 -5.36
N LEU A 164 -1.41 -11.56 -4.53
CA LEU A 164 -1.78 -12.90 -4.99
C LEU A 164 -3.15 -12.91 -5.65
N HIS A 165 -4.12 -12.16 -5.12
CA HIS A 165 -5.44 -11.99 -5.73
C HIS A 165 -5.33 -11.44 -7.17
N GLU A 166 -4.56 -10.38 -7.37
CA GLU A 166 -4.36 -9.80 -8.71
C GLU A 166 -3.57 -10.74 -9.65
N LEU A 167 -2.63 -11.52 -9.11
CA LEU A 167 -1.93 -12.55 -9.88
C LEU A 167 -2.86 -13.68 -10.34
N CYS A 168 -3.81 -14.09 -9.50
CA CYS A 168 -4.80 -15.11 -9.89
C CYS A 168 -5.67 -14.65 -11.07
N HIS A 169 -6.02 -13.37 -11.14
CA HIS A 169 -6.73 -12.80 -12.28
C HIS A 169 -5.92 -12.84 -13.59
N THR A 170 -4.61 -13.08 -13.57
CA THR A 170 -3.84 -13.32 -14.79
C THR A 170 -4.13 -14.68 -15.43
N VAL A 171 -4.74 -15.60 -14.69
CA VAL A 171 -5.10 -16.95 -15.15
C VAL A 171 -6.60 -17.07 -15.33
N GLU A 172 -7.38 -16.58 -14.39
CA GLU A 172 -8.83 -16.61 -14.43
C GLU A 172 -9.42 -15.23 -14.12
N MET A 173 -10.11 -14.68 -15.13
CA MET A 173 -10.63 -13.30 -15.09
C MET A 173 -11.99 -13.20 -14.38
N ASN A 174 -12.70 -14.32 -14.19
CA ASN A 174 -14.05 -14.33 -13.64
C ASN A 174 -14.04 -14.70 -12.16
N HIS A 175 -14.74 -13.90 -11.35
CA HIS A 175 -15.25 -14.33 -10.06
C HIS A 175 -16.47 -15.23 -10.33
N SER A 176 -16.25 -16.48 -10.79
CA SER A 176 -17.36 -17.44 -10.85
C SER A 176 -17.74 -17.81 -9.42
N ASP A 177 -19.04 -17.66 -9.15
CA ASP A 177 -19.70 -18.04 -7.90
C ASP A 177 -19.51 -19.53 -7.55
#